data_93aab3f329060f00a48098ab061c24d9
#
_entry.id   93aab3f329060f00a48098ab061c24d9
#
_cell.length_a   1.000
_cell.length_b   1.000
_cell.length_c   1.000
_cell.angle_alpha   90.00
_cell.angle_beta   90.00
_cell.angle_gamma   90.00
#
_symmetry.space_group_name_H-M   'P 1'
#
loop_
_entity.id
_entity.type
_entity.pdbx_description
1 polymer ?
#
loop_
_entity_poly.entity_id
_entity_poly.type
_entity_poly.pdbx_seq_one_letter_code
_entity_poly.pdbx_strand_id
1 'polypeptide(L)'
;MQKVIKWLAVTALALSIGVPVWAEQTFVTIGTGGVTGVYYPTGGAICRLVNKKRKEHGIRCSTESTGGSVYNINTIRAGELDMGVAQSDWQYHSYRGTSKFKDQGPFKGLRAIFSVHPEPVTILARRDSGVRHISDLKGKRLNIGNPGSGTRATWEVIEEAMGWARSDLKLAAELRSAET
;
A
#
# COMPACT_ATOMS: atom_id res chain seq x y z
N MET A 1 -0.08 -72.88 4.06
CA MET A 1 -0.80 -71.62 4.28
C MET A 1 -0.01 -70.60 5.11
N GLN A 2 0.80 -70.93 6.10
CA GLN A 2 1.51 -69.97 6.92
C GLN A 2 2.68 -69.23 6.24
N LYS A 3 3.26 -69.73 5.17
CA LYS A 3 4.37 -69.06 4.46
C LYS A 3 3.93 -67.96 3.50
N VAL A 4 2.72 -68.00 3.01
CA VAL A 4 2.17 -67.01 2.08
C VAL A 4 1.75 -65.72 2.82
N ILE A 5 1.30 -65.86 4.08
CA ILE A 5 0.87 -64.71 4.92
C ILE A 5 2.06 -63.82 5.34
N LYS A 6 3.25 -64.41 5.48
CA LYS A 6 4.46 -63.62 5.85
C LYS A 6 4.98 -62.72 4.73
N TRP A 7 4.72 -63.06 3.47
CA TRP A 7 5.16 -62.24 2.33
C TRP A 7 4.21 -61.08 2.05
N LEU A 8 2.92 -61.21 2.37
CA LEU A 8 1.93 -60.11 2.24
C LEU A 8 2.13 -59.02 3.31
N ALA A 9 2.67 -59.35 4.48
CA ALA A 9 2.94 -58.35 5.54
C ALA A 9 4.16 -57.47 5.26
N VAL A 10 5.12 -57.93 4.49
CA VAL A 10 6.35 -57.17 4.14
C VAL A 10 6.07 -56.21 2.98
N THR A 11 5.15 -56.54 2.08
CA THR A 11 4.81 -55.64 0.96
C THR A 11 3.93 -54.47 1.36
N ALA A 12 3.20 -54.54 2.46
CA ALA A 12 2.34 -53.44 2.95
C ALA A 12 3.12 -52.30 3.64
N LEU A 13 4.38 -52.55 4.07
CA LEU A 13 5.22 -51.55 4.78
C LEU A 13 6.06 -50.67 3.84
N ALA A 14 6.14 -51.02 2.55
CA ALA A 14 6.99 -50.31 1.57
C ALA A 14 6.25 -49.20 0.79
N LEU A 15 4.97 -48.95 1.03
CA LEU A 15 4.15 -47.97 0.30
C LEU A 15 3.86 -46.68 1.08
N SER A 16 4.51 -46.41 2.19
CA SER A 16 4.53 -45.07 2.81
C SER A 16 5.60 -44.18 2.14
N ILE A 17 5.54 -44.08 0.80
CA ILE A 17 6.25 -43.04 0.07
C ILE A 17 5.56 -41.75 0.48
N GLY A 18 6.19 -40.99 1.38
CA GLY A 18 5.72 -39.68 1.78
C GLY A 18 5.49 -38.82 0.54
N VAL A 19 4.23 -38.56 0.21
CA VAL A 19 3.87 -37.59 -0.80
C VAL A 19 4.52 -36.29 -0.35
N PRO A 20 5.39 -35.65 -1.14
CA PRO A 20 5.91 -34.35 -0.77
C PRO A 20 4.70 -33.42 -0.61
N VAL A 21 4.42 -33.00 0.60
CA VAL A 21 3.45 -31.94 0.87
C VAL A 21 4.10 -30.67 0.30
N TRP A 22 3.73 -30.36 -0.92
CA TRP A 22 4.06 -29.06 -1.50
C TRP A 22 3.30 -28.03 -0.66
N ALA A 23 4.02 -27.21 0.08
CA ALA A 23 3.40 -26.09 0.78
C ALA A 23 2.59 -25.30 -0.25
N GLU A 24 1.29 -25.17 -0.02
CA GLU A 24 0.40 -24.36 -0.88
C GLU A 24 0.98 -22.96 -1.02
N GLN A 25 1.20 -22.54 -2.26
CA GLN A 25 1.84 -21.26 -2.53
C GLN A 25 0.84 -20.13 -2.30
N THR A 26 1.12 -19.29 -1.31
CA THR A 26 0.32 -18.09 -1.01
C THR A 26 0.89 -16.89 -1.77
N PHE A 27 0.05 -16.22 -2.54
CA PHE A 27 0.42 -14.98 -3.23
C PHE A 27 0.05 -13.79 -2.35
N VAL A 28 0.95 -12.83 -2.23
CA VAL A 28 0.74 -11.59 -1.48
C VAL A 28 1.12 -10.43 -2.38
N THR A 29 0.19 -9.49 -2.56
CA THR A 29 0.41 -8.27 -3.34
C THR A 29 0.46 -7.05 -2.44
N ILE A 30 1.51 -6.23 -2.60
CA ILE A 30 1.67 -4.96 -1.87
C ILE A 30 1.35 -3.81 -2.82
N GLY A 31 0.25 -3.10 -2.57
CA GLY A 31 -0.06 -1.83 -3.22
C GLY A 31 0.92 -0.73 -2.78
N THR A 32 1.40 0.05 -3.72
CA THR A 32 2.47 1.04 -3.47
C THR A 32 2.04 2.45 -3.87
N GLY A 33 2.62 3.01 -4.88
CA GLY A 33 2.36 4.31 -5.48
C GLY A 33 2.89 4.33 -6.90
N GLY A 34 3.14 5.49 -7.47
CA GLY A 34 3.77 5.60 -8.78
C GLY A 34 5.17 4.97 -8.80
N VAL A 35 5.56 4.37 -9.93
CA VAL A 35 6.83 3.64 -10.08
C VAL A 35 8.08 4.49 -9.81
N THR A 36 7.98 5.81 -9.95
CA THR A 36 9.05 6.77 -9.67
C THR A 36 9.01 7.32 -8.24
N GLY A 37 7.97 6.98 -7.46
CA GLY A 37 7.83 7.39 -6.06
C GLY A 37 8.52 6.43 -5.09
N VAL A 38 8.65 6.84 -3.82
CA VAL A 38 9.35 6.08 -2.77
C VAL A 38 8.63 4.77 -2.42
N TYR A 39 7.30 4.73 -2.47
CA TYR A 39 6.53 3.55 -2.07
C TYR A 39 6.81 2.33 -2.95
N TYR A 40 6.99 2.52 -4.26
CA TYR A 40 7.23 1.41 -5.18
C TYR A 40 8.55 0.67 -4.90
N PRO A 41 9.72 1.31 -4.84
CA PRO A 41 10.96 0.64 -4.47
C PRO A 41 10.94 0.09 -3.03
N THR A 42 10.20 0.71 -2.11
CA THR A 42 10.02 0.21 -0.73
C THR A 42 9.27 -1.12 -0.73
N GLY A 43 8.12 -1.21 -1.38
CA GLY A 43 7.38 -2.47 -1.55
C GLY A 43 8.23 -3.53 -2.25
N GLY A 44 8.96 -3.13 -3.30
CA GLY A 44 9.90 -4.02 -3.99
C GLY A 44 11.01 -4.57 -3.10
N ALA A 45 11.54 -3.76 -2.17
CA ALA A 45 12.53 -4.21 -1.19
C ALA A 45 11.94 -5.23 -0.21
N ILE A 46 10.72 -4.97 0.30
CA ILE A 46 9.99 -5.89 1.18
C ILE A 46 9.77 -7.22 0.46
N CYS A 47 9.22 -7.19 -0.76
CA CYS A 47 8.96 -8.40 -1.53
C CYS A 47 10.23 -9.18 -1.86
N ARG A 48 11.36 -8.50 -2.13
CA ARG A 48 12.65 -9.19 -2.31
C ARG A 48 13.08 -9.94 -1.04
N LEU A 49 12.90 -9.36 0.13
CA LEU A 49 13.23 -10.00 1.40
C LEU A 49 12.32 -11.21 1.68
N VAL A 50 11.02 -11.07 1.50
CA VAL A 50 10.05 -12.17 1.64
C VAL A 50 10.39 -13.30 0.67
N ASN A 51 10.59 -12.99 -0.60
CA ASN A 51 10.84 -14.00 -1.63
C ASN A 51 12.16 -14.78 -1.46
N LYS A 52 13.14 -14.23 -0.72
CA LYS A 52 14.38 -14.99 -0.40
C LYS A 52 14.08 -16.29 0.35
N LYS A 53 13.04 -16.28 1.19
CA LYS A 53 12.66 -17.42 2.01
C LYS A 53 11.39 -18.14 1.51
N ARG A 54 10.97 -17.88 0.28
CA ARG A 54 9.71 -18.42 -0.28
C ARG A 54 9.62 -19.95 -0.25
N LYS A 55 10.77 -20.65 -0.31
CA LYS A 55 10.82 -22.12 -0.22
C LYS A 55 10.54 -22.64 1.19
N GLU A 56 10.76 -21.79 2.22
CA GLU A 56 10.54 -22.15 3.63
C GLU A 56 9.07 -21.93 4.04
N HIS A 57 8.46 -20.81 3.61
CA HIS A 57 7.13 -20.38 4.07
C HIS A 57 6.03 -20.39 2.99
N GLY A 58 6.36 -20.70 1.72
CA GLY A 58 5.37 -20.78 0.64
C GLY A 58 4.83 -19.42 0.12
N ILE A 59 5.26 -18.27 0.69
CA ILE A 59 4.73 -16.96 0.30
C ILE A 59 5.52 -16.41 -0.89
N ARG A 60 4.78 -15.98 -1.92
CA ARG A 60 5.29 -15.23 -3.07
C ARG A 60 4.73 -13.81 -3.04
N CYS A 61 5.63 -12.85 -2.87
CA CYS A 61 5.29 -11.43 -2.79
C CYS A 61 5.54 -10.72 -4.12
N SER A 62 4.61 -9.86 -4.51
CA SER A 62 4.69 -8.94 -5.65
C SER A 62 4.28 -7.52 -5.26
N THR A 63 4.74 -6.53 -6.03
CA THR A 63 4.37 -5.13 -5.83
C THR A 63 3.51 -4.65 -6.97
N GLU A 64 2.52 -3.82 -6.63
CA GLU A 64 1.66 -3.14 -7.60
C GLU A 64 1.84 -1.63 -7.52
N SER A 65 1.96 -1.00 -8.69
CA SER A 65 1.94 0.45 -8.81
C SER A 65 0.50 0.96 -8.75
N THR A 66 0.21 1.83 -7.80
CA THR A 66 -1.14 2.28 -7.49
C THR A 66 -1.25 3.81 -7.43
N GLY A 67 -2.44 4.30 -7.03
CA GLY A 67 -2.68 5.71 -6.73
C GLY A 67 -2.02 6.21 -5.45
N GLY A 68 -1.64 5.32 -4.52
CA GLY A 68 -1.04 5.67 -3.22
C GLY A 68 -1.95 5.40 -2.02
N SER A 69 -1.75 6.12 -0.92
CA SER A 69 -2.27 5.77 0.41
C SER A 69 -3.78 5.50 0.48
N VAL A 70 -4.61 6.40 -0.01
CA VAL A 70 -6.08 6.26 0.07
C VAL A 70 -6.56 5.15 -0.85
N TYR A 71 -5.98 5.05 -2.05
CA TYR A 71 -6.26 3.97 -2.98
C TYR A 71 -5.94 2.61 -2.35
N ASN A 72 -4.72 2.43 -1.81
CA ASN A 72 -4.30 1.17 -1.21
C ASN A 72 -5.24 0.73 -0.08
N ILE A 73 -5.59 1.65 0.82
CA ILE A 73 -6.49 1.36 1.93
C ILE A 73 -7.88 0.93 1.44
N ASN A 74 -8.42 1.59 0.41
CA ASN A 74 -9.72 1.24 -0.16
C ASN A 74 -9.69 -0.13 -0.84
N THR A 75 -8.62 -0.44 -1.56
CA THR A 75 -8.44 -1.70 -2.28
C THR A 75 -8.21 -2.87 -1.30
N ILE A 76 -7.52 -2.63 -0.17
CA ILE A 76 -7.43 -3.59 0.94
C ILE A 76 -8.81 -3.82 1.58
N ARG A 77 -9.60 -2.75 1.78
CA ARG A 77 -10.97 -2.87 2.30
C ARG A 77 -11.86 -3.70 1.37
N ALA A 78 -11.69 -3.57 0.07
CA ALA A 78 -12.41 -4.34 -0.95
C ALA A 78 -11.95 -5.81 -1.04
N GLY A 79 -10.82 -6.17 -0.43
CA GLY A 79 -10.23 -7.52 -0.52
C GLY A 79 -9.45 -7.77 -1.81
N GLU A 80 -9.12 -6.73 -2.56
CA GLU A 80 -8.40 -6.80 -3.85
C GLU A 80 -6.89 -6.63 -3.69
N LEU A 81 -6.43 -6.14 -2.53
CA LEU A 81 -5.03 -6.07 -2.12
C LEU A 81 -4.86 -6.69 -0.74
N ASP A 82 -3.77 -7.42 -0.53
CA ASP A 82 -3.43 -7.99 0.77
C ASP A 82 -2.80 -6.97 1.70
N MET A 83 -1.92 -6.13 1.16
CA MET A 83 -1.13 -5.15 1.89
C MET A 83 -0.97 -3.86 1.08
N GLY A 84 -0.56 -2.78 1.74
CA GLY A 84 -0.27 -1.53 1.06
C GLY A 84 0.63 -0.61 1.88
N VAL A 85 1.42 0.20 1.18
CA VAL A 85 2.16 1.30 1.80
C VAL A 85 1.21 2.49 1.88
N ALA A 86 1.09 3.09 3.06
CA ALA A 86 0.20 4.22 3.29
C ALA A 86 0.73 5.13 4.40
N GLN A 87 0.39 6.41 4.31
CA GLN A 87 0.62 7.37 5.39
C GLN A 87 -0.18 6.97 6.64
N SER A 88 0.38 7.22 7.81
CA SER A 88 -0.20 6.81 9.08
C SER A 88 -1.49 7.55 9.44
N ASP A 89 -1.64 8.80 9.03
CA ASP A 89 -2.86 9.59 9.20
C ASP A 89 -4.04 8.97 8.45
N TRP A 90 -3.85 8.52 7.19
CA TRP A 90 -4.91 7.85 6.44
C TRP A 90 -5.25 6.46 6.98
N GLN A 91 -4.29 5.74 7.54
CA GLN A 91 -4.57 4.51 8.29
C GLN A 91 -5.45 4.81 9.51
N TYR A 92 -5.12 5.86 10.29
CA TYR A 92 -5.92 6.30 11.44
C TYR A 92 -7.34 6.67 11.03
N HIS A 93 -7.49 7.53 10.02
CA HIS A 93 -8.79 7.98 9.55
C HIS A 93 -9.64 6.83 9.00
N SER A 94 -9.06 5.90 8.27
CA SER A 94 -9.77 4.71 7.78
C SER A 94 -10.21 3.81 8.93
N TYR A 95 -9.33 3.54 9.91
CA TYR A 95 -9.67 2.73 11.07
C TYR A 95 -10.79 3.33 11.90
N ARG A 96 -10.85 4.67 11.99
CA ARG A 96 -11.87 5.43 12.73
C ARG A 96 -13.12 5.71 11.91
N GLY A 97 -13.09 5.68 10.60
CA GLY A 97 -14.18 6.12 9.72
C GLY A 97 -14.37 7.63 9.77
N THR A 98 -13.28 8.39 9.68
CA THR A 98 -13.27 9.85 9.75
C THR A 98 -12.62 10.45 8.50
N SER A 99 -12.68 11.78 8.31
CA SER A 99 -12.14 12.48 7.15
C SER A 99 -12.63 11.84 5.84
N LYS A 100 -11.74 11.51 4.92
CA LYS A 100 -12.03 10.89 3.61
C LYS A 100 -12.81 9.56 3.69
N PHE A 101 -12.82 8.90 4.84
CA PHE A 101 -13.48 7.60 5.04
C PHE A 101 -14.80 7.71 5.80
N LYS A 102 -15.31 8.93 6.04
CA LYS A 102 -16.53 9.16 6.83
C LYS A 102 -17.74 8.40 6.28
N ASP A 103 -17.94 8.47 4.97
CA ASP A 103 -19.11 7.85 4.31
C ASP A 103 -18.99 6.32 4.21
N GLN A 104 -17.75 5.80 4.28
CA GLN A 104 -17.48 4.36 4.24
C GLN A 104 -17.53 3.72 5.64
N GLY A 105 -17.51 4.53 6.69
CA GLY A 105 -17.46 4.06 8.07
C GLY A 105 -16.10 3.46 8.48
N PRO A 106 -15.97 3.02 9.74
CA PRO A 106 -14.73 2.48 10.29
C PRO A 106 -14.28 1.18 9.61
N PHE A 107 -12.98 1.07 9.34
CA PHE A 107 -12.38 -0.19 8.87
C PHE A 107 -11.60 -0.87 10.00
N LYS A 108 -12.30 -1.57 10.89
CA LYS A 108 -11.72 -2.23 12.07
C LYS A 108 -10.85 -3.45 11.74
N GLY A 109 -10.97 -3.99 10.53
CA GLY A 109 -10.12 -5.07 10.01
C GLY A 109 -8.69 -4.63 9.64
N LEU A 110 -8.46 -3.33 9.39
CA LEU A 110 -7.13 -2.81 9.01
C LEU A 110 -6.10 -3.02 10.13
N ARG A 111 -4.90 -3.43 9.75
CA ARG A 111 -3.76 -3.61 10.66
C ARG A 111 -2.54 -2.88 10.14
N ALA A 112 -1.81 -2.19 11.02
CA ALA A 112 -0.47 -1.71 10.76
C ALA A 112 0.54 -2.82 11.07
N ILE A 113 1.50 -3.06 10.19
CA ILE A 113 2.54 -4.08 10.37
C ILE A 113 3.78 -3.43 10.96
N PHE A 114 4.31 -2.40 10.31
CA PHE A 114 5.45 -1.61 10.78
C PHE A 114 5.50 -0.25 10.08
N SER A 115 6.26 0.68 10.65
CA SER A 115 6.58 1.97 10.04
C SER A 115 7.88 1.86 9.25
N VAL A 116 7.93 2.50 8.08
CA VAL A 116 9.09 2.45 7.17
C VAL A 116 9.98 3.67 7.33
N HIS A 117 9.39 4.87 7.24
CA HIS A 117 10.10 6.15 7.34
C HIS A 117 9.16 7.28 7.77
N PRO A 118 9.67 8.40 8.33
CA PRO A 118 8.87 9.60 8.51
C PRO A 118 8.52 10.23 7.16
N GLU A 119 7.33 10.81 7.07
CA GLU A 119 6.82 11.45 5.86
C GLU A 119 6.21 12.82 6.21
N PRO A 120 7.05 13.85 6.49
CA PRO A 120 6.57 15.19 6.81
C PRO A 120 5.93 15.85 5.59
N VAL A 121 4.88 16.64 5.81
CA VAL A 121 4.29 17.47 4.76
C VAL A 121 5.32 18.47 4.27
N THR A 122 5.65 18.41 2.99
CA THR A 122 6.64 19.29 2.37
C THR A 122 6.04 19.96 1.14
N ILE A 123 6.07 21.29 1.12
CA ILE A 123 5.67 22.10 -0.03
C ILE A 123 6.92 22.69 -0.66
N LEU A 124 7.18 22.34 -1.91
CA LEU A 124 8.30 22.89 -2.68
C LEU A 124 7.81 24.04 -3.57
N ALA A 125 8.52 25.15 -3.51
CA ALA A 125 8.27 26.29 -4.37
C ALA A 125 9.55 26.73 -5.07
N ARG A 126 9.44 27.11 -6.35
CA ARG A 126 10.57 27.73 -7.06
C ARG A 126 10.96 29.03 -6.38
N ARG A 127 12.25 29.33 -6.31
CA ARG A 127 12.77 30.52 -5.66
C ARG A 127 12.18 31.81 -6.21
N ASP A 128 11.92 31.87 -7.52
CA ASP A 128 11.38 33.00 -8.24
C ASP A 128 9.83 33.09 -8.19
N SER A 129 9.16 32.14 -7.53
CA SER A 129 7.69 32.13 -7.38
C SER A 129 7.16 33.18 -6.41
N GLY A 130 8.03 33.71 -5.52
CA GLY A 130 7.67 34.62 -4.46
C GLY A 130 6.90 33.98 -3.29
N VAL A 131 6.72 32.65 -3.30
CA VAL A 131 6.04 31.91 -2.22
C VAL A 131 6.97 31.78 -1.03
N ARG A 132 6.55 32.27 0.15
CA ARG A 132 7.23 32.17 1.44
C ARG A 132 6.37 31.56 2.52
N HIS A 133 5.04 31.74 2.40
CA HIS A 133 4.05 31.23 3.34
C HIS A 133 2.96 30.47 2.56
N ILE A 134 2.22 29.64 3.27
CA ILE A 134 1.14 28.85 2.65
C ILE A 134 0.07 29.75 2.02
N SER A 135 -0.21 30.91 2.62
CA SER A 135 -1.15 31.91 2.09
C SER A 135 -0.76 32.42 0.70
N ASP A 136 0.52 32.42 0.36
CA ASP A 136 1.03 32.92 -0.93
C ASP A 136 0.71 31.97 -2.09
N LEU A 137 0.16 30.78 -1.79
CA LEU A 137 -0.24 29.79 -2.79
C LEU A 137 -1.54 30.19 -3.52
N LYS A 138 -2.35 31.09 -2.95
CA LYS A 138 -3.52 31.62 -3.66
C LYS A 138 -3.13 32.24 -5.00
N GLY A 139 -3.88 31.91 -6.04
CA GLY A 139 -3.61 32.36 -7.40
C GLY A 139 -2.38 31.72 -8.07
N LYS A 140 -1.69 30.77 -7.42
CA LYS A 140 -0.54 30.07 -8.01
C LYS A 140 -0.96 28.78 -8.71
N ARG A 141 -0.06 28.26 -9.53
CA ARG A 141 -0.16 26.92 -10.10
C ARG A 141 0.47 25.95 -9.11
N LEU A 142 -0.30 24.96 -8.67
CA LEU A 142 0.17 24.00 -7.66
C LEU A 142 -0.15 22.58 -8.13
N ASN A 143 0.80 21.67 -7.96
CA ASN A 143 0.51 20.24 -8.01
C ASN A 143 -0.01 19.79 -6.64
N ILE A 144 -1.26 19.37 -6.59
CA ILE A 144 -1.96 18.95 -5.38
C ILE A 144 -1.96 17.43 -5.17
N GLY A 145 -1.29 16.69 -6.05
CA GLY A 145 -1.21 15.23 -6.04
C GLY A 145 -2.31 14.54 -6.84
N ASN A 146 -2.02 13.36 -7.31
CA ASN A 146 -2.94 12.54 -8.11
C ASN A 146 -4.12 12.01 -7.27
N PRO A 147 -5.26 11.71 -7.91
CA PRO A 147 -6.40 11.08 -7.24
C PRO A 147 -6.00 9.76 -6.54
N GLY A 148 -6.52 9.55 -5.32
CA GLY A 148 -6.21 8.38 -4.50
C GLY A 148 -4.89 8.46 -3.74
N SER A 149 -4.05 9.48 -3.96
CA SER A 149 -2.81 9.66 -3.22
C SER A 149 -3.06 10.26 -1.82
N GLY A 150 -2.14 9.97 -0.89
CA GLY A 150 -2.11 10.63 0.40
C GLY A 150 -1.82 12.13 0.27
N THR A 151 -0.96 12.53 -0.66
CA THR A 151 -0.65 13.94 -0.98
C THR A 151 -1.92 14.72 -1.32
N ARG A 152 -2.75 14.17 -2.21
CA ARG A 152 -4.03 14.80 -2.58
C ARG A 152 -4.96 14.94 -1.38
N ALA A 153 -5.10 13.89 -0.59
CA ALA A 153 -5.95 13.91 0.58
C ALA A 153 -5.45 14.90 1.64
N THR A 154 -4.14 14.98 1.86
CA THR A 154 -3.52 15.99 2.76
C THR A 154 -3.76 17.41 2.25
N TRP A 155 -3.65 17.64 0.94
CA TRP A 155 -3.94 18.94 0.36
C TRP A 155 -5.41 19.36 0.59
N GLU A 156 -6.35 18.45 0.45
CA GLU A 156 -7.78 18.73 0.70
C GLU A 156 -8.06 19.10 2.16
N VAL A 157 -7.35 18.50 3.12
CA VAL A 157 -7.40 18.91 4.53
C VAL A 157 -6.83 20.33 4.72
N ILE A 158 -5.78 20.69 3.99
CA ILE A 158 -5.23 22.04 4.01
C ILE A 158 -6.22 23.05 3.43
N GLU A 159 -6.85 22.74 2.29
CA GLU A 159 -7.91 23.58 1.70
C GLU A 159 -9.04 23.83 2.70
N GLU A 160 -9.52 22.77 3.35
CA GLU A 160 -10.57 22.87 4.38
C GLU A 160 -10.15 23.74 5.56
N ALA A 161 -8.96 23.49 6.11
CA ALA A 161 -8.42 24.25 7.24
C ALA A 161 -8.19 25.74 6.94
N MET A 162 -7.83 26.06 5.70
CA MET A 162 -7.60 27.43 5.24
C MET A 162 -8.88 28.11 4.73
N GLY A 163 -10.00 27.41 4.65
CA GLY A 163 -11.24 27.91 4.07
C GLY A 163 -11.10 28.23 2.57
N TRP A 164 -10.26 27.46 1.86
CA TRP A 164 -10.02 27.68 0.43
C TRP A 164 -10.91 26.79 -0.43
N ALA A 165 -11.31 27.34 -1.58
CA ALA A 165 -11.86 26.57 -2.67
C ALA A 165 -10.76 26.23 -3.68
N ARG A 166 -10.97 25.16 -4.45
CA ARG A 166 -10.07 24.78 -5.54
C ARG A 166 -9.84 25.91 -6.56
N SER A 167 -10.85 26.75 -6.78
CA SER A 167 -10.81 27.94 -7.64
C SER A 167 -9.90 29.06 -7.13
N ASP A 168 -9.48 29.01 -5.86
CA ASP A 168 -8.49 29.96 -5.31
C ASP A 168 -7.08 29.73 -5.88
N LEU A 169 -6.83 28.59 -6.50
CA LEU A 169 -5.60 28.31 -7.24
C LEU A 169 -5.78 28.73 -8.72
N LYS A 170 -4.71 29.25 -9.33
CA LYS A 170 -4.69 29.51 -10.78
C LYS A 170 -4.76 28.19 -11.58
N LEU A 171 -4.15 27.13 -11.07
CA LEU A 171 -4.22 25.77 -11.60
C LEU A 171 -3.93 24.79 -10.45
N ALA A 172 -4.84 23.87 -10.24
CA ALA A 172 -4.64 22.70 -9.40
C ALA A 172 -4.29 21.51 -10.30
N ALA A 173 -2.99 21.21 -10.45
CA ALA A 173 -2.55 20.05 -11.21
C ALA A 173 -2.65 18.78 -10.35
N GLU A 174 -3.05 17.67 -10.95
CA GLU A 174 -3.27 16.39 -10.26
C GLU A 174 -2.22 15.35 -10.68
N LEU A 175 -0.97 15.76 -10.67
CA LEU A 175 0.15 14.97 -11.14
C LEU A 175 0.76 14.12 -10.01
N ARG A 176 1.42 13.04 -10.39
CA ARG A 176 2.29 12.31 -9.47
C ARG A 176 3.52 13.16 -9.12
N SER A 177 4.11 12.92 -7.95
CA SER A 177 5.22 13.76 -7.45
C SER A 177 6.41 13.87 -8.41
N ALA A 178 6.69 12.84 -9.21
CA ALA A 178 7.79 12.86 -10.18
C ALA A 178 7.46 13.58 -11.50
N GLU A 179 6.23 14.05 -11.67
CA GLU A 179 5.76 14.75 -12.88
C GLU A 179 5.66 16.27 -12.66
N THR A 180 6.18 16.74 -11.51
CA THR A 180 6.05 18.14 -11.05
C THR A 180 7.23 18.99 -11.49
#